data_1c408f7684319d07f945a9f840817164
#
_entry.id   1c408f7684319d07f945a9f840817164
#
_cell.length_a   1.000
_cell.length_b   1.000
_cell.length_c   1.000
_cell.angle_alpha   90.00
_cell.angle_beta   90.00
_cell.angle_gamma   90.00
#
_symmetry.space_group_name_H-M   'P 1'
#
loop_
_entity.id
_entity.type
_entity.pdbx_description
1 polymer ?
#
loop_
_entity_poly.entity_id
_entity_poly.type
_entity_poly.pdbx_seq_one_letter_code
_entity_poly.pdbx_strand_id
1 'polypeptide(L)'
;MSKQILRDPSETLPAAPEARRNELPNADRRAEAEMARVLGTEPFRMALDASGAGIAHWKHEPLHDVVEPMTHHVIMAYNGSVQRMERRSGRSVAIGTFRPGVVIIIPEGSSSRWDIPKPVDVVQLYLPHPTLKRVADEADTAIPIDLLERTAHPDPVTSRLLLSAADVLGGNAALDTLFRQQLTDLLATRLLAAHTGSPTTIQPVRGGLAPKALLRAIERLRSDSDADVSLAALASDVGLSRFHFCRAFKESTGLSPHAWLRQYRLEQAMSMLRDTAASYDGKRRLTESRRGPGLAGSADRLTCTLG
;
A
#
# COMPACT_ATOMS: atom_id res chain seq x y z
N MET A 1 32.84 43.16 53.37
CA MET A 1 32.86 43.71 52.00
C MET A 1 32.63 42.56 51.03
N SER A 2 31.36 42.29 50.73
CA SER A 2 30.95 41.24 49.81
C SER A 2 30.66 41.82 48.46
N LYS A 3 31.39 41.37 47.40
CA LYS A 3 31.09 41.73 46.01
C LYS A 3 30.11 40.73 45.46
N GLN A 4 28.93 41.23 45.16
CA GLN A 4 27.85 40.56 44.44
C GLN A 4 28.20 40.66 42.94
N ILE A 5 28.35 39.51 42.26
CA ILE A 5 28.52 39.42 40.82
C ILE A 5 27.12 39.25 40.23
N LEU A 6 26.66 40.28 39.54
CA LEU A 6 25.47 40.25 38.71
C LEU A 6 25.76 39.37 37.49
N ARG A 7 24.93 38.34 37.29
CA ARG A 7 24.84 37.59 36.03
C ARG A 7 23.92 38.34 35.07
N ASP A 8 24.41 38.55 33.86
CA ASP A 8 23.71 39.12 32.72
C ASP A 8 22.68 38.14 32.17
N PRO A 9 21.39 38.55 31.94
CA PRO A 9 20.35 37.64 31.47
C PRO A 9 20.19 37.59 29.94
N SER A 10 21.24 37.76 29.14
CA SER A 10 21.15 37.79 27.68
C SER A 10 21.92 36.67 26.95
N GLU A 11 22.01 35.49 27.52
CA GLU A 11 22.49 34.34 26.77
C GLU A 11 21.34 33.63 26.07
N THR A 12 21.05 34.09 24.84
CA THR A 12 20.08 33.45 23.92
C THR A 12 20.66 32.12 23.44
N LEU A 13 19.99 31.02 23.79
CA LEU A 13 20.25 29.72 23.19
C LEU A 13 20.11 29.78 21.66
N PRO A 14 21.00 29.15 20.89
CA PRO A 14 20.85 29.08 19.45
C PRO A 14 19.60 28.25 19.12
N ALA A 15 18.67 28.83 18.37
CA ALA A 15 17.53 28.18 17.80
C ALA A 15 17.98 27.01 16.91
N ALA A 16 17.38 25.83 17.12
CA ALA A 16 17.54 24.68 16.24
C ALA A 16 17.26 25.09 14.78
N PRO A 17 17.99 24.56 13.81
CA PRO A 17 17.75 24.90 12.43
C PRO A 17 16.35 24.43 12.02
N GLU A 18 15.43 25.37 11.82
CA GLU A 18 14.19 25.14 11.11
C GLU A 18 14.55 24.58 9.73
N ALA A 19 14.32 23.28 9.55
CA ALA A 19 14.36 22.67 8.25
C ALA A 19 13.39 23.44 7.35
N ARG A 20 13.95 24.20 6.42
CA ARG A 20 13.19 24.91 5.38
C ARG A 20 12.34 23.90 4.66
N ARG A 21 11.05 23.87 4.96
CA ARG A 21 10.04 23.32 4.07
C ARG A 21 10.04 24.20 2.84
N ASN A 22 10.75 23.76 1.82
CA ASN A 22 10.69 24.36 0.50
C ASN A 22 9.34 23.94 -0.11
N GLU A 23 8.29 24.65 0.26
CA GLU A 23 6.97 24.51 -0.36
C GLU A 23 7.07 25.14 -1.76
N LEU A 24 7.36 24.28 -2.75
CA LEU A 24 6.99 24.59 -4.13
C LEU A 24 5.46 24.69 -4.19
N PRO A 25 4.91 25.67 -4.93
CA PRO A 25 3.47 25.83 -5.05
C PRO A 25 2.86 24.52 -5.60
N ASN A 26 1.77 24.09 -4.99
CA ASN A 26 1.09 22.79 -5.11
C ASN A 26 0.58 22.43 -6.52
N ALA A 27 0.78 23.29 -7.53
CA ALA A 27 0.18 23.14 -8.86
C ALA A 27 0.95 22.25 -9.84
N ASP A 28 2.21 21.85 -9.53
CA ASP A 28 3.08 21.16 -10.48
C ASP A 28 3.66 19.82 -9.99
N ARG A 29 3.13 19.29 -8.88
CA ARG A 29 3.68 18.04 -8.32
C ARG A 29 3.21 16.84 -9.12
N ARG A 30 4.12 16.21 -9.85
CA ARG A 30 3.86 14.99 -10.60
C ARG A 30 3.62 13.80 -9.65
N ALA A 31 2.77 12.87 -10.07
CA ALA A 31 2.39 11.73 -9.23
C ALA A 31 3.56 10.81 -8.90
N GLU A 32 4.46 10.55 -9.85
CA GLU A 32 5.64 9.71 -9.61
C GLU A 32 6.57 10.30 -8.55
N ALA A 33 6.78 11.60 -8.58
CA ALA A 33 7.62 12.29 -7.59
C ALA A 33 7.00 12.27 -6.19
N GLU A 34 5.69 12.47 -6.10
CA GLU A 34 4.98 12.39 -4.83
C GLU A 34 4.97 10.96 -4.28
N MET A 35 4.76 9.95 -5.14
CA MET A 35 4.80 8.57 -4.71
C MET A 35 6.20 8.18 -4.23
N ALA A 36 7.26 8.57 -4.92
CA ALA A 36 8.63 8.33 -4.46
C ALA A 36 8.91 8.98 -3.09
N ARG A 37 8.43 10.23 -2.89
CA ARG A 37 8.54 10.92 -1.60
C ARG A 37 7.84 10.17 -0.47
N VAL A 38 6.57 9.82 -0.67
CA VAL A 38 5.71 9.21 0.34
C VAL A 38 6.13 7.78 0.65
N LEU A 39 6.50 7.01 -0.38
CA LEU A 39 6.89 5.61 -0.23
C LEU A 39 8.35 5.45 0.25
N GLY A 40 9.14 6.54 0.18
CA GLY A 40 10.54 6.54 0.62
C GLY A 40 11.44 5.59 -0.18
N THR A 41 11.06 5.24 -1.40
CA THR A 41 11.77 4.29 -2.26
C THR A 41 11.56 4.63 -3.73
N GLU A 42 12.39 4.06 -4.59
CA GLU A 42 12.21 4.09 -6.04
C GLU A 42 11.29 2.95 -6.51
N PRO A 43 10.59 3.13 -7.63
CA PRO A 43 9.77 2.06 -8.20
C PRO A 43 10.63 0.87 -8.63
N PHE A 44 10.14 -0.34 -8.38
CA PHE A 44 10.79 -1.56 -8.85
C PHE A 44 10.91 -1.60 -10.38
N ARG A 45 9.88 -1.10 -11.07
CA ARG A 45 9.85 -0.88 -12.52
C ARG A 45 8.93 0.29 -12.81
N MET A 46 9.24 1.08 -13.83
CA MET A 46 8.40 2.19 -14.25
C MET A 46 8.56 2.46 -15.74
N ALA A 47 7.45 2.79 -16.40
CA ALA A 47 7.43 3.26 -17.77
C ALA A 47 6.40 4.39 -17.89
N LEU A 48 6.88 5.61 -18.09
CA LEU A 48 6.09 6.83 -18.27
C LEU A 48 6.36 7.41 -19.64
N ASP A 49 5.38 8.12 -20.19
CA ASP A 49 5.55 8.98 -21.38
C ASP A 49 5.96 10.42 -20.98
N ALA A 50 6.10 11.29 -21.97
CA ALA A 50 6.49 12.68 -21.74
C ALA A 50 5.46 13.49 -20.92
N SER A 51 4.19 13.07 -20.91
CA SER A 51 3.12 13.70 -20.12
C SER A 51 3.13 13.24 -18.64
N GLY A 52 3.91 12.21 -18.31
CA GLY A 52 3.90 11.53 -17.02
C GLY A 52 2.81 10.47 -16.92
N ALA A 53 2.06 10.21 -18.00
CA ALA A 53 1.13 9.09 -18.05
C ALA A 53 1.91 7.76 -18.12
N GLY A 54 1.46 6.75 -17.41
CA GLY A 54 2.08 5.44 -17.50
C GLY A 54 1.91 4.62 -16.23
N ILE A 55 2.74 3.59 -16.11
CA ILE A 55 2.58 2.55 -15.12
C ILE A 55 3.88 2.38 -14.34
N ALA A 56 3.74 2.21 -13.02
CA ALA A 56 4.84 1.91 -12.11
C ALA A 56 4.50 0.72 -11.21
N HIS A 57 5.47 -0.12 -10.95
CA HIS A 57 5.39 -1.22 -10.01
C HIS A 57 6.23 -0.89 -8.78
N TRP A 58 5.58 -0.83 -7.63
CA TRP A 58 6.19 -0.45 -6.37
C TRP A 58 6.20 -1.60 -5.38
N LYS A 59 7.30 -1.68 -4.63
CA LYS A 59 7.40 -2.49 -3.43
C LYS A 59 7.91 -1.61 -2.32
N HIS A 60 7.12 -1.43 -1.27
CA HIS A 60 7.47 -0.51 -0.20
C HIS A 60 7.14 -1.07 1.18
N GLU A 61 7.82 -0.56 2.18
CA GLU A 61 7.62 -0.83 3.59
C GLU A 61 6.29 -0.24 4.11
N PRO A 62 5.89 -0.47 5.36
CA PRO A 62 4.71 0.14 5.95
C PRO A 62 4.65 1.65 5.72
N LEU A 63 3.46 2.19 5.46
CA LEU A 63 3.24 3.58 5.14
C LEU A 63 2.35 4.26 6.18
N HIS A 64 2.84 5.37 6.76
CA HIS A 64 2.13 6.20 7.73
C HIS A 64 2.34 7.69 7.39
N ASP A 65 1.92 8.13 6.21
CA ASP A 65 2.19 9.48 5.70
C ASP A 65 0.99 10.08 4.96
N VAL A 66 1.14 11.35 4.59
CA VAL A 66 0.15 12.11 3.82
C VAL A 66 0.61 12.15 2.36
N VAL A 67 -0.29 11.73 1.47
CA VAL A 67 -0.18 11.96 0.04
C VAL A 67 -0.72 13.35 -0.24
N GLU A 68 0.14 14.23 -0.73
CA GLU A 68 -0.21 15.61 -1.08
C GLU A 68 -0.87 15.68 -2.47
N PRO A 69 -1.56 16.79 -2.80
CA PRO A 69 -2.19 16.96 -4.10
C PRO A 69 -1.20 16.79 -5.27
N MET A 70 -1.63 16.04 -6.28
CA MET A 70 -0.85 15.70 -7.49
C MET A 70 -1.57 16.13 -8.75
N THR A 71 -0.83 16.29 -9.84
CA THR A 71 -1.35 16.66 -11.18
C THR A 71 -1.92 15.47 -11.97
N HIS A 72 -1.96 14.29 -11.40
CA HIS A 72 -2.43 13.07 -12.05
C HIS A 72 -3.37 12.30 -11.13
N HIS A 73 -4.32 11.61 -11.71
CA HIS A 73 -5.02 10.55 -11.01
C HIS A 73 -4.07 9.37 -10.79
N VAL A 74 -4.13 8.76 -9.61
CA VAL A 74 -3.37 7.53 -9.32
C VAL A 74 -4.35 6.39 -9.07
N ILE A 75 -4.25 5.37 -9.89
CA ILE A 75 -5.06 4.15 -9.80
C ILE A 75 -4.15 2.99 -9.40
N MET A 76 -4.50 2.28 -8.35
CA MET A 76 -3.67 1.22 -7.80
C MET A 76 -4.37 -0.12 -7.81
N ALA A 77 -3.64 -1.16 -8.20
CA ALA A 77 -4.02 -2.56 -8.03
C ALA A 77 -2.98 -3.28 -7.15
N TYR A 78 -3.46 -4.08 -6.23
CA TYR A 78 -2.66 -4.74 -5.24
C TYR A 78 -2.25 -6.15 -5.68
N ASN A 79 -0.96 -6.47 -5.53
CA ASN A 79 -0.34 -7.74 -5.92
C ASN A 79 0.25 -8.49 -4.73
N GLY A 80 -0.41 -8.51 -3.60
CA GLY A 80 0.15 -9.10 -2.40
C GLY A 80 -0.86 -9.85 -1.53
N SER A 81 -0.42 -10.20 -0.32
CA SER A 81 -1.27 -10.84 0.67
C SER A 81 -2.30 -9.87 1.26
N VAL A 82 -3.46 -10.40 1.62
CA VAL A 82 -4.57 -9.61 2.15
C VAL A 82 -4.16 -8.84 3.41
N GLN A 83 -4.33 -7.52 3.40
CA GLN A 83 -4.07 -6.68 4.58
C GLN A 83 -5.04 -5.52 4.71
N ARG A 84 -5.20 -5.04 5.93
CA ARG A 84 -6.00 -3.86 6.24
C ARG A 84 -5.22 -2.60 5.90
N MET A 85 -5.96 -1.58 5.48
CA MET A 85 -5.47 -0.22 5.30
C MET A 85 -6.50 0.78 5.81
N GLU A 86 -6.04 1.93 6.22
CA GLU A 86 -6.88 3.07 6.57
C GLU A 86 -6.47 4.29 5.74
N ARG A 87 -7.46 5.01 5.22
CA ARG A 87 -7.30 6.25 4.50
C ARG A 87 -8.16 7.34 5.13
N ARG A 88 -7.58 8.48 5.39
CA ARG A 88 -8.26 9.67 5.90
C ARG A 88 -8.19 10.79 4.88
N SER A 89 -9.34 11.27 4.41
CA SER A 89 -9.46 12.38 3.48
C SER A 89 -10.43 13.42 4.09
N GLY A 90 -9.91 14.55 4.48
CA GLY A 90 -10.67 15.57 5.23
C GLY A 90 -11.26 15.00 6.53
N ARG A 91 -12.61 15.00 6.63
CA ARG A 91 -13.34 14.41 7.77
C ARG A 91 -13.74 12.95 7.57
N SER A 92 -13.48 12.40 6.39
CA SER A 92 -13.85 11.03 6.04
C SER A 92 -12.73 10.06 6.42
N VAL A 93 -13.10 8.92 7.01
CA VAL A 93 -12.20 7.80 7.28
C VAL A 93 -12.73 6.59 6.54
N ALA A 94 -11.94 6.07 5.62
CA ALA A 94 -12.23 4.86 4.89
C ALA A 94 -11.29 3.73 5.36
N ILE A 95 -11.87 2.63 5.80
CA ILE A 95 -11.13 1.42 6.15
C ILE A 95 -11.38 0.42 5.04
N GLY A 96 -10.31 -0.05 4.42
CA GLY A 96 -10.35 -1.02 3.35
C GLY A 96 -9.47 -2.22 3.62
N THR A 97 -9.57 -3.19 2.73
CA THR A 97 -8.72 -4.37 2.74
C THR A 97 -8.04 -4.49 1.39
N PHE A 98 -6.73 -4.38 1.36
CA PHE A 98 -5.93 -4.74 0.19
C PHE A 98 -6.10 -6.22 -0.12
N ARG A 99 -6.48 -6.55 -1.33
CA ARG A 99 -6.63 -7.90 -1.84
C ARG A 99 -6.65 -7.88 -3.37
N PRO A 100 -6.32 -8.97 -4.06
CA PRO A 100 -6.52 -9.05 -5.49
C PRO A 100 -7.99 -8.76 -5.89
N GLY A 101 -8.17 -8.02 -6.97
CA GLY A 101 -9.50 -7.66 -7.49
C GLY A 101 -10.11 -6.39 -6.88
N VAL A 102 -9.40 -5.66 -6.02
CA VAL A 102 -9.79 -4.31 -5.61
C VAL A 102 -8.89 -3.27 -6.26
N VAL A 103 -9.43 -2.06 -6.38
CA VAL A 103 -8.68 -0.89 -6.84
C VAL A 103 -8.79 0.23 -5.81
N ILE A 104 -7.78 1.08 -5.83
CA ILE A 104 -7.77 2.35 -5.14
C ILE A 104 -7.65 3.43 -6.20
N ILE A 105 -8.42 4.50 -6.04
CA ILE A 105 -8.35 5.67 -6.91
C ILE A 105 -8.11 6.89 -6.04
N ILE A 106 -7.01 7.58 -6.32
CA ILE A 106 -6.68 8.89 -5.79
C ILE A 106 -6.88 9.88 -6.93
N PRO A 107 -7.96 10.69 -6.91
CA PRO A 107 -8.17 11.73 -7.91
C PRO A 107 -7.05 12.76 -7.87
N GLU A 108 -6.76 13.39 -9.02
CA GLU A 108 -5.85 14.53 -9.07
C GLU A 108 -6.32 15.64 -8.11
N GLY A 109 -5.39 16.40 -7.56
CA GLY A 109 -5.70 17.49 -6.62
C GLY A 109 -6.20 17.04 -5.24
N SER A 110 -6.40 15.73 -5.00
CA SER A 110 -6.85 15.23 -3.70
C SER A 110 -5.67 14.97 -2.76
N SER A 111 -5.89 15.22 -1.45
CA SER A 111 -4.94 14.89 -0.38
C SER A 111 -5.54 13.87 0.58
N SER A 112 -4.73 12.94 1.06
CA SER A 112 -5.19 11.95 2.02
C SER A 112 -4.05 11.34 2.82
N ARG A 113 -4.30 11.10 4.12
CA ARG A 113 -3.38 10.36 5.00
C ARG A 113 -3.63 8.88 4.89
N TRP A 114 -2.54 8.11 4.81
CA TRP A 114 -2.56 6.67 4.70
C TRP A 114 -1.92 6.01 5.90
N ASP A 115 -2.52 4.92 6.34
CA ASP A 115 -2.01 4.03 7.37
C ASP A 115 -2.06 2.59 6.85
N ILE A 116 -0.88 2.06 6.50
CA ILE A 116 -0.69 0.73 5.92
C ILE A 116 0.38 0.02 6.75
N PRO A 117 0.00 -0.93 7.60
CA PRO A 117 0.88 -1.46 8.64
C PRO A 117 1.88 -2.53 8.18
N LYS A 118 1.81 -2.98 6.93
CA LYS A 118 2.69 -4.03 6.39
C LYS A 118 3.26 -3.63 5.02
N PRO A 119 4.36 -4.23 4.58
CA PRO A 119 4.89 -4.03 3.23
C PRO A 119 3.86 -4.28 2.14
N VAL A 120 3.97 -3.51 1.06
CA VAL A 120 3.02 -3.51 -0.06
C VAL A 120 3.74 -3.81 -1.37
N ASP A 121 3.10 -4.65 -2.19
CA ASP A 121 3.42 -4.86 -3.59
C ASP A 121 2.23 -4.36 -4.42
N VAL A 122 2.42 -3.29 -5.20
CA VAL A 122 1.33 -2.57 -5.86
C VAL A 122 1.75 -2.07 -7.25
N VAL A 123 0.84 -2.19 -8.21
CA VAL A 123 0.98 -1.59 -9.53
C VAL A 123 0.12 -0.35 -9.59
N GLN A 124 0.70 0.77 -10.01
CA GLN A 124 0.06 2.08 -10.10
C GLN A 124 0.01 2.53 -11.56
N LEU A 125 -1.14 3.06 -11.97
CA LEU A 125 -1.33 3.83 -13.19
C LEU A 125 -1.36 5.30 -12.81
N TYR A 126 -0.52 6.11 -13.45
CA TYR A 126 -0.57 7.57 -13.42
C TYR A 126 -1.31 8.05 -14.65
N LEU A 127 -2.40 8.76 -14.45
CA LEU A 127 -3.31 9.13 -15.53
C LEU A 127 -3.59 10.65 -15.47
N PRO A 128 -3.00 11.43 -16.38
CA PRO A 128 -3.29 12.87 -16.48
C PRO A 128 -4.73 13.12 -16.89
N HIS A 129 -5.34 14.16 -16.35
CA HIS A 129 -6.70 14.59 -16.71
C HIS A 129 -6.89 14.77 -18.24
N PRO A 130 -5.95 15.36 -19.00
CA PRO A 130 -6.06 15.47 -20.46
C PRO A 130 -6.23 14.13 -21.18
N THR A 131 -5.65 13.04 -20.64
CA THR A 131 -5.82 11.70 -21.22
C THR A 131 -7.24 11.19 -21.06
N LEU A 132 -7.82 11.37 -19.86
CA LEU A 132 -9.25 11.05 -19.62
C LEU A 132 -10.16 11.87 -20.52
N LYS A 133 -9.89 13.19 -20.63
CA LYS A 133 -10.66 14.09 -21.48
C LYS A 133 -10.62 13.64 -22.95
N ARG A 134 -9.44 13.33 -23.49
CA ARG A 134 -9.29 12.82 -24.86
C ARG A 134 -10.13 11.57 -25.11
N VAL A 135 -10.06 10.59 -24.21
CA VAL A 135 -10.83 9.33 -24.33
C VAL A 135 -12.34 9.60 -24.25
N ALA A 136 -12.79 10.52 -23.39
CA ALA A 136 -14.19 10.90 -23.30
C ALA A 136 -14.67 11.62 -24.57
N ASP A 137 -13.88 12.52 -25.14
CA ASP A 137 -14.15 13.24 -26.39
C ASP A 137 -14.23 12.24 -27.58
N GLU A 138 -13.32 11.26 -27.65
CA GLU A 138 -13.34 10.20 -28.68
C GLU A 138 -14.58 9.31 -28.59
N ALA A 139 -15.10 9.10 -27.38
CA ALA A 139 -16.30 8.31 -27.16
C ALA A 139 -17.61 9.10 -27.41
N ASP A 140 -17.52 10.38 -27.78
CA ASP A 140 -18.65 11.31 -27.99
C ASP A 140 -19.68 11.26 -26.84
N THR A 141 -19.18 11.28 -25.62
CA THR A 141 -20.03 11.11 -24.43
C THR A 141 -20.00 12.37 -23.57
N ALA A 142 -21.17 12.74 -23.00
CA ALA A 142 -21.31 13.79 -21.99
C ALA A 142 -21.08 13.26 -20.56
N ILE A 143 -20.27 12.21 -20.40
CA ILE A 143 -19.97 11.62 -19.08
C ILE A 143 -19.07 12.56 -18.31
N PRO A 144 -19.30 12.77 -17.00
CA PRO A 144 -18.34 13.45 -16.14
C PRO A 144 -16.98 12.77 -16.23
N ILE A 145 -15.92 13.55 -16.38
CA ILE A 145 -14.54 13.03 -16.46
C ILE A 145 -13.84 12.99 -15.11
N ASP A 146 -14.48 13.53 -14.07
CA ASP A 146 -13.92 13.50 -12.71
C ASP A 146 -14.03 12.11 -12.11
N LEU A 147 -12.90 11.50 -11.82
CA LEU A 147 -12.85 10.21 -11.15
C LEU A 147 -13.24 10.34 -9.68
N LEU A 148 -14.05 9.40 -9.22
CA LEU A 148 -14.43 9.33 -7.81
C LEU A 148 -13.30 8.72 -6.97
N GLU A 149 -13.06 9.30 -5.80
CA GLU A 149 -12.19 8.70 -4.79
C GLU A 149 -12.68 7.31 -4.40
N ARG A 150 -11.79 6.31 -4.46
CA ARG A 150 -12.11 4.91 -4.12
C ARG A 150 -11.04 4.34 -3.18
N THR A 151 -11.47 3.64 -2.15
CA THR A 151 -10.61 2.95 -1.19
C THR A 151 -10.98 1.47 -1.15
N ALA A 152 -10.10 0.60 -1.64
CA ALA A 152 -10.30 -0.85 -1.74
C ALA A 152 -11.64 -1.24 -2.42
N HIS A 153 -11.99 -0.54 -3.49
CA HIS A 153 -13.24 -0.75 -4.23
C HIS A 153 -13.16 -2.01 -5.10
N PRO A 154 -14.16 -2.91 -5.07
CA PRO A 154 -14.16 -4.10 -5.92
C PRO A 154 -14.25 -3.73 -7.41
N ASP A 155 -13.18 -3.91 -8.15
CA ASP A 155 -13.14 -3.88 -9.61
C ASP A 155 -12.09 -4.89 -10.12
N PRO A 156 -12.47 -6.16 -10.26
CA PRO A 156 -11.55 -7.20 -10.70
C PRO A 156 -11.09 -7.04 -12.15
N VAL A 157 -11.81 -6.29 -12.98
CA VAL A 157 -11.41 -6.04 -14.38
C VAL A 157 -10.25 -5.06 -14.41
N THR A 158 -10.42 -3.87 -13.84
CA THR A 158 -9.34 -2.86 -13.76
C THR A 158 -8.12 -3.41 -13.02
N SER A 159 -8.34 -4.13 -11.91
CA SER A 159 -7.24 -4.74 -11.14
C SER A 159 -6.42 -5.72 -11.99
N ARG A 160 -7.05 -6.63 -12.74
CA ARG A 160 -6.34 -7.60 -13.58
C ARG A 160 -5.60 -6.94 -14.73
N LEU A 161 -6.22 -5.99 -15.41
CA LEU A 161 -5.59 -5.25 -16.51
C LEU A 161 -4.34 -4.53 -16.02
N LEU A 162 -4.44 -3.85 -14.87
CA LEU A 162 -3.32 -3.10 -14.32
C LEU A 162 -2.19 -4.02 -13.84
N LEU A 163 -2.51 -5.14 -13.18
CA LEU A 163 -1.51 -6.11 -12.75
C LEU A 163 -0.79 -6.77 -13.94
N SER A 164 -1.51 -7.08 -15.03
CA SER A 164 -0.92 -7.63 -16.26
C SER A 164 0.11 -6.69 -16.91
N ALA A 165 -0.02 -5.39 -16.67
CA ALA A 165 0.93 -4.40 -17.17
C ALA A 165 2.31 -4.51 -16.53
N ALA A 166 2.40 -4.99 -15.29
CA ALA A 166 3.66 -5.12 -14.56
C ALA A 166 4.65 -6.04 -15.27
N ASP A 167 4.15 -7.05 -16.01
CA ASP A 167 4.96 -8.03 -16.70
C ASP A 167 5.69 -7.44 -17.92
N VAL A 168 5.14 -6.37 -18.52
CA VAL A 168 5.67 -5.72 -19.74
C VAL A 168 6.39 -4.40 -19.48
N LEU A 169 6.54 -3.97 -18.23
CA LEU A 169 7.23 -2.72 -17.89
C LEU A 169 8.72 -2.71 -18.20
N GLY A 170 9.36 -3.85 -18.36
CA GLY A 170 10.78 -3.96 -18.67
C GLY A 170 11.13 -3.94 -20.17
N GLY A 171 10.15 -3.95 -21.06
CA GLY A 171 10.34 -4.00 -22.49
C GLY A 171 10.61 -2.62 -23.09
N ASN A 172 11.59 -2.53 -23.99
CA ASN A 172 11.93 -1.31 -24.75
C ASN A 172 11.57 -1.42 -26.23
N ALA A 173 10.93 -2.50 -26.66
CA ALA A 173 10.50 -2.68 -28.03
C ALA A 173 9.37 -1.69 -28.39
N ALA A 174 9.30 -1.29 -29.67
CA ALA A 174 8.23 -0.41 -30.15
C ALA A 174 6.83 -0.97 -29.86
N LEU A 175 6.66 -2.30 -29.94
CA LEU A 175 5.41 -2.99 -29.61
C LEU A 175 5.07 -2.90 -28.13
N ASP A 176 6.04 -2.92 -27.22
CA ASP A 176 5.81 -2.77 -25.80
C ASP A 176 5.31 -1.35 -25.47
N THR A 177 5.85 -0.34 -26.15
CA THR A 177 5.40 1.04 -26.01
C THR A 177 3.96 1.21 -26.52
N LEU A 178 3.67 0.64 -27.70
CA LEU A 178 2.31 0.64 -28.25
C LEU A 178 1.33 -0.11 -27.32
N PHE A 179 1.74 -1.26 -26.82
CA PHE A 179 0.92 -2.04 -25.86
C PHE A 179 0.59 -1.22 -24.62
N ARG A 180 1.58 -0.57 -23.99
CA ARG A 180 1.36 0.28 -22.82
C ARG A 180 0.40 1.44 -23.12
N GLN A 181 0.54 2.08 -24.27
CA GLN A 181 -0.35 3.16 -24.70
C GLN A 181 -1.79 2.67 -24.85
N GLN A 182 -2.00 1.57 -25.58
CA GLN A 182 -3.33 0.98 -25.75
C GLN A 182 -3.94 0.51 -24.43
N LEU A 183 -3.12 -0.05 -23.54
CA LEU A 183 -3.58 -0.46 -22.21
C LEU A 183 -3.99 0.75 -21.34
N THR A 184 -3.25 1.85 -21.45
CA THR A 184 -3.61 3.10 -20.77
C THR A 184 -4.96 3.64 -21.25
N ASP A 185 -5.19 3.64 -22.56
CA ASP A 185 -6.46 4.05 -23.16
C ASP A 185 -7.62 3.13 -22.79
N LEU A 186 -7.38 1.82 -22.75
CA LEU A 186 -8.36 0.83 -22.31
C LEU A 186 -8.71 1.02 -20.83
N LEU A 187 -7.72 1.27 -19.98
CA LEU A 187 -7.92 1.56 -18.56
C LEU A 187 -8.67 2.89 -18.37
N ALA A 188 -8.32 3.94 -19.12
CA ALA A 188 -9.01 5.21 -19.08
C ALA A 188 -10.50 5.05 -19.47
N THR A 189 -10.79 4.33 -20.54
CA THR A 189 -12.16 4.00 -20.99
C THR A 189 -12.93 3.26 -19.87
N ARG A 190 -12.30 2.26 -19.27
CA ARG A 190 -12.91 1.51 -18.17
C ARG A 190 -13.19 2.38 -16.94
N LEU A 191 -12.25 3.25 -16.58
CA LEU A 191 -12.39 4.16 -15.44
C LEU A 191 -13.53 5.16 -15.66
N LEU A 192 -13.62 5.75 -16.84
CA LEU A 192 -14.74 6.63 -17.22
C LEU A 192 -16.08 5.91 -17.11
N ALA A 193 -16.16 4.67 -17.58
CA ALA A 193 -17.41 3.89 -17.52
C ALA A 193 -17.83 3.46 -16.11
N ALA A 194 -16.89 3.28 -15.18
CA ALA A 194 -17.16 2.64 -13.91
C ALA A 194 -16.92 3.53 -12.67
N HIS A 195 -16.14 4.59 -12.80
CA HIS A 195 -15.65 5.33 -11.65
C HIS A 195 -15.82 6.86 -11.75
N THR A 196 -16.71 7.33 -12.63
CA THR A 196 -17.12 8.74 -12.75
C THR A 196 -18.53 8.96 -12.21
N GLY A 197 -18.95 10.23 -12.09
CA GLY A 197 -20.29 10.63 -11.66
C GLY A 197 -20.31 11.25 -10.28
N SER A 198 -21.45 11.82 -9.89
CA SER A 198 -21.62 12.35 -8.54
C SER A 198 -21.38 11.28 -7.51
N PRO A 199 -20.70 11.58 -6.38
CA PRO A 199 -20.53 10.63 -5.31
C PRO A 199 -21.89 10.20 -4.79
N THR A 200 -22.41 9.12 -5.37
CA THR A 200 -23.56 8.46 -4.80
C THR A 200 -23.13 7.99 -3.42
N THR A 201 -23.80 8.48 -2.39
CA THR A 201 -23.69 7.96 -1.01
C THR A 201 -23.35 6.49 -1.09
N ILE A 202 -22.26 6.10 -0.42
CA ILE A 202 -21.73 4.74 -0.35
C ILE A 202 -22.90 3.77 -0.32
N GLN A 203 -23.26 3.21 -1.47
CA GLN A 203 -24.15 2.06 -1.44
C GLN A 203 -23.34 0.95 -0.79
N PRO A 204 -23.81 0.39 0.33
CA PRO A 204 -23.17 -0.79 0.87
C PRO A 204 -23.12 -1.81 -0.26
N VAL A 205 -21.96 -2.43 -0.45
CA VAL A 205 -21.76 -3.50 -1.44
C VAL A 205 -22.97 -4.42 -1.33
N ARG A 206 -23.84 -4.42 -2.36
CA ARG A 206 -25.06 -5.23 -2.31
C ARG A 206 -24.63 -6.68 -2.10
N GLY A 207 -24.94 -7.22 -0.92
CA GLY A 207 -24.60 -8.58 -0.53
C GLY A 207 -23.45 -8.73 0.46
N GLY A 208 -22.68 -7.66 0.80
CA GLY A 208 -21.64 -7.70 1.81
C GLY A 208 -22.16 -7.54 3.26
N LEU A 209 -21.30 -7.85 4.25
CA LEU A 209 -21.59 -7.57 5.66
C LEU A 209 -21.50 -6.06 5.93
N ALA A 210 -22.39 -5.56 6.79
CA ALA A 210 -22.27 -4.20 7.31
C ALA A 210 -20.89 -4.03 8.01
N PRO A 211 -20.25 -2.84 7.94
CA PRO A 211 -18.89 -2.64 8.46
C PRO A 211 -18.69 -3.08 9.91
N LYS A 212 -19.63 -2.80 10.79
CA LYS A 212 -19.60 -3.26 12.20
C LYS A 212 -19.70 -4.79 12.33
N ALA A 213 -20.54 -5.42 11.50
CA ALA A 213 -20.70 -6.88 11.49
C ALA A 213 -19.43 -7.56 10.96
N LEU A 214 -18.81 -6.99 9.92
CA LEU A 214 -17.55 -7.49 9.38
C LEU A 214 -16.42 -7.39 10.41
N LEU A 215 -16.29 -6.26 11.09
CA LEU A 215 -15.28 -6.10 12.14
C LEU A 215 -15.44 -7.12 13.26
N ARG A 216 -16.67 -7.31 13.77
CA ARG A 216 -16.96 -8.32 14.80
C ARG A 216 -16.60 -9.73 14.35
N ALA A 217 -16.97 -10.09 13.11
CA ALA A 217 -16.65 -11.40 12.55
C ALA A 217 -15.14 -11.61 12.43
N ILE A 218 -14.39 -10.60 11.99
CA ILE A 218 -12.92 -10.65 11.89
C ILE A 218 -12.28 -10.73 13.29
N GLU A 219 -12.73 -9.93 14.25
CA GLU A 219 -12.23 -9.98 15.63
C GLU A 219 -12.42 -11.36 16.24
N ARG A 220 -13.59 -11.95 16.05
CA ARG A 220 -13.88 -13.29 16.57
C ARG A 220 -13.05 -14.38 15.87
N LEU A 221 -12.87 -14.29 14.56
CA LEU A 221 -11.97 -15.17 13.81
C LEU A 221 -10.50 -15.07 14.28
N ARG A 222 -10.09 -13.92 14.81
CA ARG A 222 -8.73 -13.70 15.34
C ARG A 222 -8.55 -14.17 16.79
N SER A 223 -9.59 -14.04 17.61
CA SER A 223 -9.53 -14.35 19.04
C SER A 223 -9.58 -15.86 19.33
N ASP A 224 -10.22 -16.65 18.46
CA ASP A 224 -10.31 -18.10 18.61
C ASP A 224 -9.10 -18.79 17.98
N SER A 225 -7.98 -18.86 18.72
CA SER A 225 -6.74 -19.49 18.23
C SER A 225 -6.80 -21.02 18.19
N ASP A 226 -7.68 -21.69 18.95
CA ASP A 226 -7.68 -23.15 19.13
C ASP A 226 -9.04 -23.86 18.92
N ALA A 227 -10.12 -23.15 18.77
CA ALA A 227 -11.43 -23.76 18.56
C ALA A 227 -11.83 -23.73 17.07
N ASP A 228 -12.55 -24.76 16.65
CA ASP A 228 -13.32 -24.75 15.41
C ASP A 228 -14.31 -23.57 15.48
N VAL A 229 -13.95 -22.44 14.86
CA VAL A 229 -14.83 -21.28 14.83
C VAL A 229 -16.09 -21.68 14.11
N SER A 230 -17.16 -21.93 14.88
CA SER A 230 -18.42 -22.36 14.32
C SER A 230 -18.99 -21.25 13.40
N LEU A 231 -19.08 -21.53 12.12
CA LEU A 231 -19.76 -20.66 11.15
C LEU A 231 -21.18 -20.31 11.60
N ALA A 232 -21.82 -21.20 12.36
CA ALA A 232 -23.15 -20.96 12.93
C ALA A 232 -23.10 -19.83 13.97
N ALA A 233 -22.11 -19.82 14.85
CA ALA A 233 -21.95 -18.77 15.85
C ALA A 233 -21.66 -17.42 15.19
N LEU A 234 -20.70 -17.38 14.23
CA LEU A 234 -20.40 -16.15 13.48
C LEU A 234 -21.61 -15.60 12.72
N ALA A 235 -22.42 -16.47 12.11
CA ALA A 235 -23.62 -16.07 11.40
C ALA A 235 -24.70 -15.56 12.38
N SER A 236 -24.85 -16.22 13.53
CA SER A 236 -25.80 -15.81 14.59
C SER A 236 -25.45 -14.44 15.15
N ASP A 237 -24.17 -14.13 15.38
CA ASP A 237 -23.71 -12.85 15.91
C ASP A 237 -24.08 -11.65 15.01
N VAL A 238 -24.32 -11.89 13.75
CA VAL A 238 -24.70 -10.87 12.75
C VAL A 238 -26.13 -11.05 12.23
N GLY A 239 -26.90 -11.95 12.82
CA GLY A 239 -28.31 -12.19 12.46
C GLY A 239 -28.53 -12.79 11.09
N LEU A 240 -27.56 -13.56 10.56
CA LEU A 240 -27.63 -14.19 9.24
C LEU A 240 -27.66 -15.70 9.32
N SER A 241 -28.22 -16.36 8.30
CA SER A 241 -27.98 -17.80 8.12
C SER A 241 -26.53 -18.06 7.72
N ARG A 242 -26.01 -19.26 8.00
CA ARG A 242 -24.63 -19.67 7.63
C ARG A 242 -24.34 -19.44 6.16
N PHE A 243 -25.25 -19.73 5.27
CA PHE A 243 -25.09 -19.55 3.83
C PHE A 243 -24.96 -18.06 3.48
N HIS A 244 -25.87 -17.23 3.98
CA HIS A 244 -25.86 -15.79 3.75
C HIS A 244 -24.62 -15.12 4.37
N PHE A 245 -24.23 -15.56 5.57
CA PHE A 245 -22.98 -15.07 6.20
C PHE A 245 -21.74 -15.38 5.36
N CYS A 246 -21.57 -16.63 4.92
CA CYS A 246 -20.41 -17.01 4.09
C CYS A 246 -20.35 -16.23 2.78
N ARG A 247 -21.49 -16.02 2.13
CA ARG A 247 -21.60 -15.22 0.90
C ARG A 247 -21.26 -13.75 1.18
N ALA A 248 -21.90 -13.14 2.16
CA ALA A 248 -21.69 -11.74 2.51
C ALA A 248 -20.27 -11.47 3.02
N PHE A 249 -19.69 -12.39 3.79
CA PHE A 249 -18.30 -12.32 4.23
C PHE A 249 -17.34 -12.40 3.03
N LYS A 250 -17.59 -13.33 2.08
CA LYS A 250 -16.80 -13.45 0.85
C LYS A 250 -16.91 -12.19 -0.02
N GLU A 251 -18.11 -11.62 -0.15
CA GLU A 251 -18.32 -10.35 -0.85
C GLU A 251 -17.53 -9.21 -0.18
N SER A 252 -17.49 -9.16 1.16
CA SER A 252 -16.79 -8.12 1.89
C SER A 252 -15.27 -8.29 1.92
N THR A 253 -14.76 -9.54 1.95
CA THR A 253 -13.32 -9.85 2.18
C THR A 253 -12.63 -10.49 0.97
N GLY A 254 -13.40 -10.96 -0.01
CA GLY A 254 -12.90 -11.72 -1.15
C GLY A 254 -12.61 -13.19 -0.87
N LEU A 255 -12.64 -13.62 0.40
CA LEU A 255 -12.35 -14.97 0.84
C LEU A 255 -13.52 -15.52 1.66
N SER A 256 -13.73 -16.85 1.59
CA SER A 256 -14.63 -17.47 2.55
C SER A 256 -14.05 -17.37 3.98
N PRO A 257 -14.87 -17.43 5.05
CA PRO A 257 -14.39 -17.33 6.43
C PRO A 257 -13.25 -18.31 6.75
N HIS A 258 -13.35 -19.56 6.30
CA HIS A 258 -12.30 -20.57 6.48
C HIS A 258 -11.02 -20.25 5.70
N ALA A 259 -11.13 -19.79 4.45
CA ALA A 259 -9.97 -19.41 3.66
C ALA A 259 -9.26 -18.20 4.26
N TRP A 260 -10.04 -17.24 4.77
CA TRP A 260 -9.54 -16.06 5.45
C TRP A 260 -8.79 -16.43 6.74
N LEU A 261 -9.37 -17.28 7.58
CA LEU A 261 -8.74 -17.74 8.83
C LEU A 261 -7.45 -18.52 8.57
N ARG A 262 -7.45 -19.42 7.56
CA ARG A 262 -6.26 -20.17 7.17
C ARG A 262 -5.13 -19.25 6.72
N GLN A 263 -5.46 -18.24 5.91
CA GLN A 263 -4.48 -17.25 5.46
C GLN A 263 -3.94 -16.44 6.64
N TYR A 264 -4.81 -15.98 7.54
CA TYR A 264 -4.42 -15.27 8.75
C TYR A 264 -3.47 -16.08 9.63
N ARG A 265 -3.79 -17.37 9.88
CA ARG A 265 -2.92 -18.27 10.66
C ARG A 265 -1.56 -18.49 10.00
N LEU A 266 -1.54 -18.64 8.67
CA LEU A 266 -0.29 -18.76 7.92
C LEU A 266 0.58 -17.50 8.04
N GLU A 267 -0.02 -16.33 7.93
CA GLU A 267 0.68 -15.05 8.11
C GLU A 267 1.24 -14.89 9.54
N GLN A 268 0.48 -15.29 10.56
CA GLN A 268 0.95 -15.30 11.94
C GLN A 268 2.14 -16.25 12.13
N ALA A 269 2.05 -17.46 11.60
CA ALA A 269 3.15 -18.43 11.65
C ALA A 269 4.41 -17.90 10.96
N MET A 270 4.26 -17.29 9.78
CA MET A 270 5.37 -16.68 9.05
C MET A 270 5.99 -15.51 9.83
N SER A 271 5.18 -14.68 10.50
CA SER A 271 5.67 -13.59 11.35
C SER A 271 6.49 -14.14 12.52
N MET A 272 5.96 -15.14 13.22
CA MET A 272 6.67 -15.79 14.34
C MET A 272 8.01 -16.40 13.91
N LEU A 273 8.06 -17.02 12.74
CA LEU A 273 9.31 -17.58 12.19
C LEU A 273 10.32 -16.49 11.86
N ARG A 274 9.91 -15.37 11.29
CA ARG A 274 10.79 -14.23 11.01
C ARG A 274 11.34 -13.61 12.29
N ASP A 275 10.50 -13.41 13.29
CA ASP A 275 10.88 -12.84 14.58
C ASP A 275 11.85 -13.76 15.33
N THR A 276 11.63 -15.08 15.22
CA THR A 276 12.52 -16.09 15.80
C THR A 276 13.88 -16.11 15.08
N ALA A 277 13.89 -16.04 13.74
CA ALA A 277 15.10 -16.00 12.94
C ALA A 277 15.91 -14.73 13.22
N ALA A 278 15.27 -13.57 13.29
CA ALA A 278 15.90 -12.30 13.66
C ALA A 278 16.49 -12.32 15.07
N SER A 279 15.80 -12.96 16.03
CA SER A 279 16.30 -13.15 17.41
C SER A 279 17.51 -14.08 17.45
N TYR A 280 17.54 -15.10 16.61
CA TYR A 280 18.67 -16.04 16.53
C TYR A 280 19.92 -15.38 15.93
N ASP A 281 19.75 -14.58 14.89
CA ASP A 281 20.84 -13.83 14.24
C ASP A 281 21.41 -12.73 15.16
N GLY A 282 20.55 -12.06 15.93
CA GLY A 282 20.95 -11.10 16.97
C GLY A 282 21.76 -11.75 18.09
N LYS A 283 21.35 -12.94 18.55
CA LYS A 283 22.10 -13.69 19.57
C LYS A 283 23.46 -14.21 19.04
N ARG A 284 23.51 -14.63 17.78
CA ARG A 284 24.73 -15.07 17.12
C ARG A 284 25.75 -13.92 17.00
N ARG A 285 25.32 -12.75 16.57
CA ARG A 285 26.19 -11.55 16.50
C ARG A 285 26.70 -11.11 17.86
N LEU A 286 25.91 -11.22 18.93
CA LEU A 286 26.34 -10.93 20.31
C LEU A 286 27.36 -11.94 20.85
N THR A 287 27.27 -13.20 20.46
CA THR A 287 28.26 -14.24 20.84
C THR A 287 29.55 -14.13 20.04
N GLU A 288 29.48 -13.73 18.78
CA GLU A 288 30.66 -13.47 17.94
C GLU A 288 31.40 -12.19 18.37
N SER A 289 30.69 -11.14 18.80
CA SER A 289 31.29 -9.89 19.34
C SER A 289 31.94 -10.08 20.71
N ARG A 290 31.59 -11.13 21.48
CA ARG A 290 32.23 -11.45 22.76
C ARG A 290 33.49 -12.32 22.63
N ARG A 291 33.77 -12.89 21.45
CA ARG A 291 35.06 -13.49 21.12
C ARG A 291 35.96 -12.39 20.57
N GLY A 292 36.59 -11.65 21.48
CA GLY A 292 37.65 -10.70 21.15
C GLY A 292 38.78 -11.36 20.38
N PRO A 293 39.64 -10.60 19.69
CA PRO A 293 40.73 -11.14 18.89
C PRO A 293 41.70 -11.90 19.81
N GLY A 294 41.56 -13.23 19.81
CA GLY A 294 42.49 -14.14 20.46
C GLY A 294 43.85 -14.07 19.77
N LEU A 295 44.82 -13.77 20.55
CA LEU A 295 46.27 -13.72 20.29
C LEU A 295 46.70 -14.75 19.24
N ALA A 296 47.26 -14.26 18.13
CA ALA A 296 48.05 -15.04 17.20
C ALA A 296 49.33 -15.48 17.92
N GLY A 297 49.34 -16.69 18.44
CA GLY A 297 50.54 -17.37 18.90
C GLY A 297 51.28 -18.00 17.71
N SER A 298 52.44 -17.46 17.44
CA SER A 298 53.49 -18.03 16.61
C SER A 298 53.78 -19.49 17.00
N ALA A 299 53.70 -20.42 16.07
CA ALA A 299 54.31 -21.72 16.16
C ALA A 299 54.85 -22.15 14.80
N ASP A 300 56.08 -22.27 14.83
CA ASP A 300 57.16 -22.63 13.96
C ASP A 300 56.94 -23.86 13.06
N ARG A 301 57.68 -23.80 11.96
CA ARG A 301 57.93 -24.84 10.97
C ARG A 301 58.29 -26.18 11.59
N LEU A 302 57.74 -27.23 11.04
CA LEU A 302 58.43 -28.51 10.87
C LEU A 302 57.97 -29.17 9.55
N THR A 303 58.89 -29.15 8.62
CA THR A 303 58.98 -29.99 7.44
C THR A 303 59.07 -31.47 7.85
N CYS A 304 58.32 -32.33 7.23
CA CYS A 304 58.67 -33.72 7.08
C CYS A 304 58.22 -34.22 5.72
N THR A 305 59.18 -34.48 4.84
CA THR A 305 59.21 -35.30 3.65
C THR A 305 59.09 -36.77 4.07
N LEU A 306 58.45 -37.56 3.21
CA LEU A 306 58.68 -38.97 2.87
C LEU A 306 57.39 -39.79 2.86
N GLY A 307 57.21 -40.45 1.70
CA GLY A 307 56.42 -41.66 1.48
C GLY A 307 55.57 -41.61 0.23
#